data_c0494c81f36c2b65979ce6aefd5eb5ee
#
_entry.id   c0494c81f36c2b65979ce6aefd5eb5ee
#
_cell.length_a   1.000
_cell.length_b   1.000
_cell.length_c   1.000
_cell.angle_alpha   90.00
_cell.angle_beta   90.00
_cell.angle_gamma   90.00
#
_symmetry.space_group_name_H-M   'P 1'
#
loop_
_entity.id
_entity.type
_entity.pdbx_description
1 polymer ?
#
loop_
_entity_poly.entity_id
_entity_poly.type
_entity_poly.pdbx_seq_one_letter_code
_entity_poly.pdbx_strand_id
1 'polypeptide(L)'
;DMMRDPRIARLVALIMAAIKPPSGVPRIALALGMGLVCHITFAVAILAMIAAMFFGLSESFGTVPWPWAALANLALIVQFPLVHSILLTKRGGRLLSRLIPGPHGGKLATTIYAIIASAQLLALFALWTPSGIVWWREQGAVFWALTTANAASWLVLTKARFDAGAEVQSGALGWMSLLGRIRPVFPDMPTLGLFRLIRQPIYVAFALTLWMVPV
;
A
#
# COMPACT_ATOMS: atom_id res chain seq x y z
N ASP A 1 -13.54 11.37 23.27
CA ASP A 1 -12.23 11.94 23.59
C ASP A 1 -11.21 11.40 22.57
N MET A 2 -11.13 12.07 21.42
CA MET A 2 -10.36 11.65 20.22
C MET A 2 -8.85 11.51 20.50
N MET A 3 -8.31 12.29 21.44
CA MET A 3 -6.89 12.25 21.84
C MET A 3 -6.53 11.04 22.73
N ARG A 4 -7.53 10.29 23.23
CA ARG A 4 -7.29 9.04 23.98
C ARG A 4 -7.12 7.83 23.07
N ASP A 5 -7.46 7.94 21.79
CA ASP A 5 -7.20 6.85 20.83
C ASP A 5 -5.71 6.82 20.47
N PRO A 6 -4.99 5.73 20.81
CA PRO A 6 -3.55 5.65 20.58
C PRO A 6 -3.16 5.73 19.09
N ARG A 7 -4.08 5.38 18.18
CA ARG A 7 -3.86 5.47 16.73
C ARG A 7 -3.78 6.94 16.31
N ILE A 8 -4.73 7.74 16.77
CA ILE A 8 -4.80 9.19 16.49
C ILE A 8 -3.65 9.91 17.19
N ALA A 9 -3.37 9.58 18.44
CA ALA A 9 -2.27 10.21 19.19
C ALA A 9 -0.92 10.02 18.51
N ARG A 10 -0.59 8.80 18.02
CA ARG A 10 0.65 8.55 17.26
C ARG A 10 0.72 9.36 15.98
N LEU A 11 -0.38 9.37 15.21
CA LEU A 11 -0.43 10.09 13.93
C LEU A 11 -0.28 11.60 14.15
N VAL A 12 -0.96 12.16 15.14
CA VAL A 12 -0.85 13.58 15.51
C VAL A 12 0.57 13.92 15.95
N ALA A 13 1.18 13.10 16.79
CA ALA A 13 2.57 13.32 17.23
C ALA A 13 3.55 13.33 16.04
N LEU A 14 3.38 12.42 15.10
CA LEU A 14 4.18 12.34 13.88
C LEU A 14 4.00 13.58 12.99
N ILE A 15 2.76 14.01 12.77
CA ILE A 15 2.42 15.21 12.00
C ILE A 15 2.99 16.46 12.66
N MET A 16 2.82 16.62 13.96
CA MET A 16 3.33 17.78 14.70
C MET A 16 4.85 17.89 14.62
N ALA A 17 5.57 16.75 14.70
CA ALA A 17 7.02 16.72 14.51
C ALA A 17 7.44 17.09 13.07
N ALA A 18 6.64 16.74 12.08
CA ALA A 18 6.91 17.02 10.66
C ALA A 18 6.60 18.48 10.28
N ILE A 19 5.63 19.13 10.91
CA ILE A 19 5.23 20.53 10.61
C ILE A 19 6.33 21.53 11.02
N LYS A 20 7.06 21.28 12.11
CA LYS A 20 8.15 22.13 12.59
C LYS A 20 9.46 21.34 12.62
N PRO A 21 10.04 21.02 11.46
CA PRO A 21 11.24 20.20 11.42
C PRO A 21 12.44 21.00 11.96
N PRO A 22 13.29 20.37 12.77
CA PRO A 22 14.57 20.98 13.17
C PRO A 22 15.44 21.33 11.96
N SER A 23 16.33 22.29 12.07
CA SER A 23 17.23 22.72 10.98
C SER A 23 18.07 21.56 10.42
N GLY A 24 18.43 21.65 9.14
CA GLY A 24 19.24 20.65 8.42
C GLY A 24 18.73 20.41 7.00
N VAL A 25 19.10 21.30 6.08
CA VAL A 25 18.63 21.30 4.68
C VAL A 25 18.79 19.94 3.97
N PRO A 26 19.95 19.26 4.03
CA PRO A 26 20.10 17.97 3.31
C PRO A 26 19.14 16.89 3.83
N ARG A 27 18.93 16.84 5.14
CA ARG A 27 18.01 15.89 5.76
C ARG A 27 16.55 16.18 5.38
N ILE A 28 16.16 17.47 5.42
CA ILE A 28 14.81 17.90 5.03
C ILE A 28 14.55 17.57 3.56
N ALA A 29 15.49 17.92 2.68
CA ALA A 29 15.37 17.60 1.25
C ALA A 29 15.25 16.10 0.99
N LEU A 30 16.07 15.28 1.66
CA LEU A 30 16.00 13.82 1.56
C LEU A 30 14.64 13.30 2.05
N ALA A 31 14.18 13.75 3.21
CA ALA A 31 12.92 13.31 3.79
C ALA A 31 11.72 13.66 2.88
N LEU A 32 11.64 14.90 2.41
CA LEU A 32 10.57 15.34 1.51
C LEU A 32 10.63 14.66 0.15
N GLY A 33 11.83 14.49 -0.44
CA GLY A 33 12.01 13.77 -1.69
C GLY A 33 11.55 12.31 -1.59
N MET A 34 11.94 11.61 -0.53
CA MET A 34 11.51 10.24 -0.26
C MET A 34 10.01 10.15 0.00
N GLY A 35 9.43 11.10 0.74
CA GLY A 35 7.99 11.18 0.97
C GLY A 35 7.21 11.40 -0.32
N LEU A 36 7.68 12.30 -1.19
CA LEU A 36 7.07 12.57 -2.48
C LEU A 36 7.07 11.32 -3.38
N VAL A 37 8.23 10.68 -3.54
CA VAL A 37 8.35 9.44 -4.33
C VAL A 37 7.44 8.35 -3.75
N CYS A 38 7.44 8.17 -2.43
CA CYS A 38 6.62 7.18 -1.76
C CYS A 38 5.12 7.37 -2.05
N HIS A 39 4.61 8.58 -1.85
CA HIS A 39 3.18 8.83 -1.99
C HIS A 39 2.71 8.90 -3.45
N ILE A 40 3.54 9.38 -4.37
CA ILE A 40 3.23 9.31 -5.81
C ILE A 40 3.19 7.85 -6.27
N THR A 41 4.22 7.06 -5.97
CA THR A 41 4.26 5.64 -6.36
C THR A 41 3.09 4.87 -5.76
N PHE A 42 2.79 5.13 -4.49
CA PHE A 42 1.66 4.53 -3.80
C PHE A 42 0.31 4.91 -4.45
N ALA A 43 0.07 6.18 -4.73
CA ALA A 43 -1.17 6.64 -5.34
C ALA A 43 -1.36 6.04 -6.75
N VAL A 44 -0.31 6.03 -7.57
CA VAL A 44 -0.35 5.45 -8.93
C VAL A 44 -0.61 3.94 -8.85
N ALA A 45 0.04 3.21 -7.92
CA ALA A 45 -0.17 1.79 -7.73
C ALA A 45 -1.62 1.46 -7.30
N ILE A 46 -2.18 2.24 -6.36
CA ILE A 46 -3.57 2.07 -5.91
C ILE A 46 -4.56 2.37 -7.04
N LEU A 47 -4.35 3.42 -7.82
CA LEU A 47 -5.21 3.74 -8.96
C LEU A 47 -5.15 2.65 -10.02
N ALA A 48 -3.96 2.13 -10.34
CA ALA A 48 -3.78 1.02 -11.26
C ALA A 48 -4.49 -0.26 -10.76
N MET A 49 -4.38 -0.55 -9.46
CA MET A 49 -5.05 -1.68 -8.82
C MET A 49 -6.57 -1.55 -8.87
N ILE A 50 -7.12 -0.37 -8.52
CA ILE A 50 -8.57 -0.12 -8.58
C ILE A 50 -9.08 -0.32 -10.01
N ALA A 51 -8.43 0.31 -10.99
CA ALA A 51 -8.84 0.22 -12.39
C ALA A 51 -8.74 -1.22 -12.91
N ALA A 52 -7.59 -1.88 -12.72
CA ALA A 52 -7.39 -3.24 -13.21
C ALA A 52 -8.36 -4.24 -12.58
N MET A 53 -8.60 -4.15 -11.27
CA MET A 53 -9.52 -5.06 -10.59
C MET A 53 -10.98 -4.80 -10.98
N PHE A 54 -11.38 -3.52 -11.13
CA PHE A 54 -12.73 -3.16 -11.53
C PHE A 54 -13.12 -3.72 -12.90
N PHE A 55 -12.16 -3.74 -13.84
CA PHE A 55 -12.33 -4.31 -15.18
C PHE A 55 -11.88 -5.77 -15.30
N GLY A 56 -11.79 -6.50 -14.19
CA GLY A 56 -11.44 -7.92 -14.19
C GLY A 56 -10.10 -8.25 -14.84
N LEU A 57 -9.11 -7.34 -14.74
CA LEU A 57 -7.80 -7.47 -15.39
C LEU A 57 -7.86 -7.54 -16.92
N SER A 58 -8.96 -7.09 -17.55
CA SER A 58 -9.13 -7.08 -18.99
C SER A 58 -8.52 -5.86 -19.69
N GLU A 59 -8.20 -4.79 -18.94
CA GLU A 59 -7.74 -3.50 -19.43
C GLU A 59 -6.27 -3.17 -19.03
N SER A 60 -5.46 -4.20 -18.81
CA SER A 60 -4.03 -4.04 -18.48
C SER A 60 -3.16 -3.96 -19.74
N PHE A 61 -1.90 -3.46 -19.59
CA PHE A 61 -1.02 -3.14 -20.72
C PHE A 61 -0.09 -4.28 -21.16
N GLY A 62 -0.14 -5.44 -20.52
CA GLY A 62 0.68 -6.58 -20.89
C GLY A 62 0.34 -7.11 -22.29
N THR A 63 1.37 -7.40 -23.07
CA THR A 63 1.22 -7.84 -24.48
C THR A 63 2.01 -9.13 -24.77
N VAL A 64 2.33 -9.89 -23.73
CA VAL A 64 3.08 -11.16 -23.90
C VAL A 64 2.19 -12.17 -24.63
N PRO A 65 2.68 -12.82 -25.72
CA PRO A 65 1.87 -13.78 -26.44
C PRO A 65 1.60 -15.05 -25.62
N TRP A 66 0.41 -15.62 -25.79
CA TRP A 66 0.07 -16.92 -25.20
C TRP A 66 0.85 -18.05 -25.92
N PRO A 67 1.37 -19.08 -25.21
CA PRO A 67 1.13 -19.39 -23.78
C PRO A 67 2.07 -18.69 -22.78
N TRP A 68 3.06 -17.93 -23.23
CA TRP A 68 4.07 -17.27 -22.36
C TRP A 68 3.45 -16.24 -21.40
N ALA A 69 2.31 -15.67 -21.79
CA ALA A 69 1.51 -14.78 -20.91
C ALA A 69 1.16 -15.45 -19.57
N ALA A 70 0.86 -16.75 -19.57
CA ALA A 70 0.55 -17.46 -18.33
C ALA A 70 1.74 -17.47 -17.35
N LEU A 71 2.96 -17.71 -17.85
CA LEU A 71 4.17 -17.67 -17.03
C LEU A 71 4.50 -16.26 -16.56
N ALA A 72 4.34 -15.26 -17.43
CA ALA A 72 4.56 -13.85 -17.08
C ALA A 72 3.58 -13.40 -16.00
N ASN A 73 2.30 -13.69 -16.13
CA ASN A 73 1.28 -13.37 -15.15
C ASN A 73 1.51 -14.11 -13.83
N LEU A 74 1.91 -15.38 -13.86
CA LEU A 74 2.28 -16.13 -12.67
C LEU A 74 3.47 -15.49 -11.95
N ALA A 75 4.50 -15.08 -12.69
CA ALA A 75 5.67 -14.38 -12.12
C ALA A 75 5.25 -13.06 -11.46
N LEU A 76 4.34 -12.29 -12.09
CA LEU A 76 3.77 -11.07 -11.52
C LEU A 76 3.01 -11.32 -10.21
N ILE A 77 2.23 -12.40 -10.13
CA ILE A 77 1.51 -12.77 -8.90
C ILE A 77 2.50 -13.18 -7.81
N VAL A 78 3.49 -14.02 -8.14
CA VAL A 78 4.40 -14.60 -7.15
C VAL A 78 5.41 -13.58 -6.62
N GLN A 79 5.89 -12.65 -7.47
CA GLN A 79 6.91 -11.67 -7.06
C GLN A 79 6.45 -10.80 -5.89
N PHE A 80 5.18 -10.42 -5.84
CA PHE A 80 4.70 -9.52 -4.80
C PHE A 80 4.77 -10.16 -3.40
N PRO A 81 4.08 -11.28 -3.09
CA PRO A 81 4.14 -11.87 -1.76
C PRO A 81 5.54 -12.38 -1.40
N LEU A 82 6.32 -12.84 -2.38
CA LEU A 82 7.67 -13.34 -2.14
C LEU A 82 8.61 -12.21 -1.66
N VAL A 83 8.75 -11.14 -2.43
CA VAL A 83 9.62 -10.01 -2.08
C VAL A 83 9.09 -9.29 -0.84
N HIS A 84 7.76 -9.09 -0.77
CA HIS A 84 7.11 -8.48 0.38
C HIS A 84 7.43 -9.22 1.68
N SER A 85 7.32 -10.55 1.69
CA SER A 85 7.64 -11.38 2.86
C SER A 85 9.13 -11.38 3.20
N ILE A 86 10.02 -11.44 2.21
CA ILE A 86 11.46 -11.38 2.42
C ILE A 86 11.86 -10.05 3.06
N LEU A 87 11.34 -8.94 2.56
CA LEU A 87 11.66 -7.60 3.07
C LEU A 87 11.15 -7.36 4.48
N LEU A 88 10.12 -8.07 4.94
CA LEU A 88 9.62 -8.02 6.32
C LEU A 88 10.50 -8.79 7.32
N THR A 89 11.43 -9.61 6.85
CA THR A 89 12.36 -10.31 7.74
C THR A 89 13.40 -9.35 8.34
N LYS A 90 14.06 -9.79 9.43
CA LYS A 90 15.20 -9.03 10.00
C LYS A 90 16.33 -8.78 8.98
N ARG A 91 16.56 -9.73 8.05
CA ARG A 91 17.54 -9.56 6.96
C ARG A 91 17.08 -8.54 5.94
N GLY A 92 15.81 -8.60 5.55
CA GLY A 92 15.18 -7.62 4.64
C GLY A 92 15.19 -6.21 5.22
N GLY A 93 14.86 -6.03 6.49
CA GLY A 93 14.94 -4.74 7.17
C GLY A 93 16.36 -4.14 7.19
N ARG A 94 17.38 -4.99 7.37
CA ARG A 94 18.79 -4.55 7.24
C ARG A 94 19.16 -4.17 5.81
N LEU A 95 18.64 -4.90 4.82
CA LEU A 95 18.83 -4.57 3.41
C LEU A 95 18.22 -3.21 3.09
N LEU A 96 16.95 -2.99 3.47
CA LEU A 96 16.26 -1.72 3.27
C LEU A 96 17.02 -0.54 3.90
N SER A 97 17.53 -0.70 5.12
CA SER A 97 18.29 0.35 5.80
C SER A 97 19.63 0.67 5.14
N ARG A 98 20.19 -0.25 4.32
CA ARG A 98 21.44 -0.05 3.58
C ARG A 98 21.25 0.58 2.21
N LEU A 99 20.03 0.60 1.67
CA LEU A 99 19.74 1.20 0.35
C LEU A 99 20.00 2.70 0.33
N ILE A 100 19.87 3.37 1.48
CA ILE A 100 20.31 4.76 1.62
C ILE A 100 21.53 4.76 2.56
N PRO A 101 22.72 5.10 2.03
CA PRO A 101 23.94 5.16 2.83
C PRO A 101 23.85 6.20 3.95
N GLY A 102 24.53 5.94 5.08
CA GLY A 102 24.63 6.87 6.18
C GLY A 102 23.57 6.68 7.28
N PRO A 103 23.41 7.65 8.19
CA PRO A 103 22.64 7.48 9.43
C PRO A 103 21.11 7.50 9.22
N HIS A 104 20.64 7.78 8.02
CA HIS A 104 19.22 8.00 7.72
C HIS A 104 18.49 6.76 7.22
N GLY A 105 19.22 5.78 6.68
CA GLY A 105 18.64 4.57 6.06
C GLY A 105 17.74 3.76 6.99
N GLY A 106 18.13 3.64 8.27
CA GLY A 106 17.32 2.92 9.26
C GLY A 106 15.95 3.58 9.52
N LYS A 107 15.88 4.90 9.51
CA LYS A 107 14.59 5.62 9.65
C LYS A 107 13.74 5.51 8.40
N LEU A 108 14.36 5.51 7.21
CA LEU A 108 13.69 5.46 5.92
C LEU A 108 13.26 4.04 5.50
N ALA A 109 13.64 3.00 6.21
CA ALA A 109 13.38 1.62 5.83
C ALA A 109 11.90 1.35 5.54
N THR A 110 10.98 1.90 6.34
CA THR A 110 9.52 1.77 6.13
C THR A 110 9.06 2.48 4.86
N THR A 111 9.59 3.66 4.57
CA THR A 111 9.28 4.42 3.35
C THR A 111 9.79 3.69 2.12
N ILE A 112 11.02 3.18 2.14
CA ILE A 112 11.62 2.41 1.05
C ILE A 112 10.82 1.13 0.80
N TYR A 113 10.44 0.44 1.87
CA TYR A 113 9.57 -0.74 1.78
C TYR A 113 8.25 -0.41 1.06
N ALA A 114 7.58 0.69 1.43
CA ALA A 114 6.33 1.11 0.80
C ALA A 114 6.53 1.47 -0.69
N ILE A 115 7.65 2.10 -1.06
CA ILE A 115 8.00 2.39 -2.46
C ILE A 115 8.15 1.09 -3.25
N ILE A 116 8.92 0.13 -2.73
CA ILE A 116 9.15 -1.16 -3.40
C ILE A 116 7.81 -1.93 -3.55
N ALA A 117 7.03 -2.03 -2.48
CA ALA A 117 5.73 -2.70 -2.51
C ALA A 117 4.77 -2.05 -3.50
N SER A 118 4.74 -0.71 -3.56
CA SER A 118 3.93 0.04 -4.52
C SER A 118 4.39 -0.20 -5.97
N ALA A 119 5.69 -0.19 -6.23
CA ALA A 119 6.24 -0.49 -7.55
C ALA A 119 5.91 -1.91 -8.00
N GLN A 120 5.94 -2.88 -7.09
CA GLN A 120 5.57 -4.27 -7.36
C GLN A 120 4.07 -4.43 -7.67
N LEU A 121 3.20 -3.74 -6.93
CA LEU A 121 1.76 -3.72 -7.22
C LEU A 121 1.48 -3.04 -8.56
N LEU A 122 2.15 -1.91 -8.84
CA LEU A 122 2.02 -1.23 -10.11
C LEU A 122 2.45 -2.14 -11.26
N ALA A 123 3.57 -2.84 -11.14
CA ALA A 123 4.02 -3.81 -12.13
C ALA A 123 2.99 -4.94 -12.34
N LEU A 124 2.44 -5.49 -11.25
CA LEU A 124 1.42 -6.54 -11.31
C LEU A 124 0.20 -6.09 -12.13
N PHE A 125 -0.37 -4.94 -11.81
CA PHE A 125 -1.62 -4.49 -12.42
C PHE A 125 -1.44 -3.82 -13.78
N ALA A 126 -0.32 -3.14 -14.03
CA ALA A 126 -0.05 -2.50 -15.31
C ALA A 126 0.47 -3.48 -16.37
N LEU A 127 1.33 -4.44 -15.98
CA LEU A 127 1.98 -5.37 -16.93
C LEU A 127 1.25 -6.71 -17.07
N TRP A 128 0.13 -6.89 -16.38
CA TRP A 128 -0.72 -8.07 -16.56
C TRP A 128 -1.12 -8.22 -18.03
N THR A 129 -0.96 -9.40 -18.59
CA THR A 129 -1.41 -9.70 -19.95
C THR A 129 -2.84 -10.30 -19.89
N PRO A 130 -3.86 -9.59 -20.40
CA PRO A 130 -5.23 -10.10 -20.42
C PRO A 130 -5.36 -11.40 -21.20
N SER A 131 -6.23 -12.29 -20.72
CA SER A 131 -6.53 -13.56 -21.42
C SER A 131 -7.43 -13.37 -22.64
N GLY A 132 -8.10 -12.24 -22.75
CA GLY A 132 -9.15 -12.00 -23.73
C GLY A 132 -10.50 -12.65 -23.39
N ILE A 133 -10.56 -13.41 -22.28
CA ILE A 133 -11.79 -14.07 -21.82
C ILE A 133 -12.44 -13.21 -20.75
N VAL A 134 -13.66 -12.75 -21.00
CA VAL A 134 -14.50 -12.04 -20.00
C VAL A 134 -15.55 -13.03 -19.51
N TRP A 135 -15.53 -13.37 -18.22
CA TRP A 135 -16.40 -14.38 -17.62
C TRP A 135 -17.80 -13.86 -17.37
N TRP A 136 -17.92 -12.59 -17.00
CA TRP A 136 -19.19 -11.89 -16.84
C TRP A 136 -19.00 -10.40 -17.13
N ARG A 137 -20.06 -9.75 -17.52
CA ARG A 137 -20.14 -8.30 -17.68
C ARG A 137 -21.56 -7.88 -17.38
N GLU A 138 -21.75 -7.31 -16.20
CA GLU A 138 -23.06 -6.93 -15.73
C GLU A 138 -23.52 -5.58 -16.30
N GLN A 139 -24.83 -5.38 -16.35
CA GLN A 139 -25.46 -4.15 -16.84
C GLN A 139 -26.64 -3.77 -15.94
N GLY A 140 -27.18 -2.57 -16.15
CA GLY A 140 -28.37 -2.09 -15.45
C GLY A 140 -28.22 -2.02 -13.95
N ALA A 141 -29.21 -2.46 -13.21
CA ALA A 141 -29.25 -2.39 -11.74
C ALA A 141 -28.15 -3.20 -11.08
N VAL A 142 -27.79 -4.38 -11.63
CA VAL A 142 -26.74 -5.25 -11.09
C VAL A 142 -25.37 -4.58 -11.20
N PHE A 143 -25.07 -3.95 -12.33
CA PHE A 143 -23.85 -3.15 -12.50
C PHE A 143 -23.71 -2.10 -11.42
N TRP A 144 -24.75 -1.32 -11.15
CA TRP A 144 -24.72 -0.26 -10.14
C TRP A 144 -24.64 -0.82 -8.72
N ALA A 145 -25.31 -1.93 -8.44
CA ALA A 145 -25.21 -2.60 -7.15
C ALA A 145 -23.79 -3.09 -6.86
N LEU A 146 -23.13 -3.77 -7.83
CA LEU A 146 -21.75 -4.23 -7.70
C LEU A 146 -20.75 -3.08 -7.62
N THR A 147 -20.93 -2.04 -8.44
CA THR A 147 -20.08 -0.84 -8.37
C THR A 147 -20.15 -0.16 -7.00
N THR A 148 -21.37 -0.05 -6.44
CA THR A 148 -21.54 0.51 -5.08
C THR A 148 -20.91 -0.38 -4.02
N ALA A 149 -21.09 -1.70 -4.10
CA ALA A 149 -20.48 -2.66 -3.19
C ALA A 149 -18.94 -2.64 -3.30
N ASN A 150 -18.40 -2.49 -4.52
CA ASN A 150 -16.97 -2.33 -4.75
C ASN A 150 -16.44 -1.06 -4.07
N ALA A 151 -17.09 0.09 -4.29
CA ALA A 151 -16.71 1.34 -3.64
C ALA A 151 -16.74 1.23 -2.10
N ALA A 152 -17.80 0.61 -1.55
CA ALA A 152 -17.89 0.34 -0.11
C ALA A 152 -16.75 -0.56 0.38
N SER A 153 -16.35 -1.58 -0.40
CA SER A 153 -15.23 -2.47 -0.08
C SER A 153 -13.90 -1.71 0.02
N TRP A 154 -13.66 -0.73 -0.87
CA TRP A 154 -12.49 0.14 -0.81
C TRP A 154 -12.49 1.05 0.42
N LEU A 155 -13.66 1.54 0.84
CA LEU A 155 -13.79 2.30 2.09
C LEU A 155 -13.49 1.43 3.32
N VAL A 156 -13.98 0.19 3.34
CA VAL A 156 -13.67 -0.77 4.41
C VAL A 156 -12.17 -1.09 4.42
N LEU A 157 -11.53 -1.28 3.27
CA LEU A 157 -10.09 -1.50 3.17
C LEU A 157 -9.30 -0.30 3.71
N THR A 158 -9.69 0.91 3.33
CA THR A 158 -9.07 2.16 3.82
C THR A 158 -9.19 2.25 5.35
N LYS A 159 -10.38 1.95 5.90
CA LYS A 159 -10.61 1.91 7.35
C LYS A 159 -9.76 0.85 8.05
N ALA A 160 -9.69 -0.36 7.48
CA ALA A 160 -8.87 -1.44 8.03
C ALA A 160 -7.38 -1.08 8.09
N ARG A 161 -6.87 -0.41 7.04
CA ARG A 161 -5.48 0.08 6.99
C ARG A 161 -5.22 1.20 7.99
N PHE A 162 -6.18 2.10 8.17
CA PHE A 162 -6.10 3.11 9.24
C PHE A 162 -6.03 2.46 10.62
N ASP A 163 -6.87 1.47 10.88
CA ASP A 163 -6.89 0.75 12.15
C ASP A 163 -5.60 -0.06 12.41
N ALA A 164 -4.91 -0.48 11.34
CA ALA A 164 -3.62 -1.17 11.42
C ALA A 164 -2.41 -0.22 11.58
N GLY A 165 -2.61 1.09 11.52
CA GLY A 165 -1.56 2.10 11.57
C GLY A 165 -1.28 2.72 10.20
N ALA A 166 -2.03 3.77 9.87
CA ALA A 166 -1.97 4.45 8.57
C ALA A 166 -0.55 4.92 8.22
N GLU A 167 0.21 5.37 9.20
CA GLU A 167 1.57 5.86 9.08
C GLU A 167 2.56 4.79 8.60
N VAL A 168 2.36 3.55 9.05
CA VAL A 168 3.17 2.39 8.60
C VAL A 168 2.68 1.90 7.24
N GLN A 169 1.38 1.74 7.09
CA GLN A 169 0.75 1.20 5.90
C GLN A 169 0.99 2.05 4.63
N SER A 170 1.15 3.36 4.79
CA SER A 170 1.42 4.30 3.70
C SER A 170 2.91 4.58 3.47
N GLY A 171 3.80 4.12 4.35
CA GLY A 171 5.21 4.48 4.35
C GLY A 171 5.53 5.87 4.90
N ALA A 172 4.54 6.58 5.46
CA ALA A 172 4.73 7.93 6.02
C ALA A 172 5.63 7.93 7.26
N LEU A 173 5.59 6.87 8.07
CA LEU A 173 6.35 6.78 9.31
C LEU A 173 7.84 7.06 9.11
N GLY A 174 8.44 6.52 8.05
CA GLY A 174 9.88 6.64 7.83
C GLY A 174 10.31 8.08 7.51
N TRP A 175 9.76 8.66 6.44
CA TRP A 175 10.17 9.98 6.00
C TRP A 175 9.76 11.10 6.97
N MET A 176 8.58 11.00 7.59
CA MET A 176 8.13 11.98 8.59
C MET A 176 8.97 11.92 9.87
N SER A 177 9.36 10.73 10.32
CA SER A 177 10.28 10.56 11.45
C SER A 177 11.67 11.12 11.15
N LEU A 178 12.15 10.95 9.91
CA LEU A 178 13.40 11.60 9.49
C LEU A 178 13.27 13.11 9.47
N LEU A 179 12.17 13.62 8.91
CA LEU A 179 11.88 15.05 8.82
C LEU A 179 11.85 15.70 10.22
N GLY A 180 11.10 15.12 11.16
CA GLY A 180 10.93 15.61 12.52
C GLY A 180 12.11 15.30 13.48
N ARG A 181 13.15 14.55 13.04
CA ARG A 181 14.24 14.04 13.89
C ARG A 181 13.75 13.19 15.07
N ILE A 182 12.62 12.55 14.97
CA ILE A 182 12.10 11.67 16.02
C ILE A 182 12.44 10.20 15.72
N ARG A 183 12.28 9.35 16.73
CA ARG A 183 12.38 7.89 16.55
C ARG A 183 11.07 7.38 15.97
N PRO A 184 11.10 6.51 14.92
CA PRO A 184 9.90 5.85 14.45
C PRO A 184 9.28 5.00 15.56
N VAL A 185 7.98 5.19 15.81
CA VAL A 185 7.21 4.39 16.76
C VAL A 185 6.23 3.53 15.98
N PHE A 186 6.46 2.23 16.02
CA PHE A 186 5.57 1.26 15.37
C PHE A 186 4.36 0.97 16.25
N PRO A 187 3.17 0.83 15.66
CA PRO A 187 2.00 0.38 16.41
C PRO A 187 2.19 -1.07 16.88
N ASP A 188 1.61 -1.36 18.04
CA ASP A 188 1.44 -2.75 18.49
C ASP A 188 0.43 -3.49 17.61
N MET A 189 0.25 -4.81 17.87
CA MET A 189 -0.78 -5.61 17.20
C MET A 189 -2.13 -4.89 17.29
N PRO A 190 -2.80 -4.61 16.16
CA PRO A 190 -4.04 -3.85 16.18
C PRO A 190 -5.17 -4.64 16.84
N THR A 191 -5.83 -4.00 17.79
CA THR A 191 -6.96 -4.56 18.57
C THR A 191 -8.20 -3.66 18.57
N LEU A 192 -8.10 -2.49 17.91
CA LEU A 192 -9.16 -1.47 17.90
C LEU A 192 -9.82 -1.38 16.51
N GLY A 193 -10.95 -0.70 16.43
CA GLY A 193 -11.68 -0.51 15.19
C GLY A 193 -12.19 -1.82 14.61
N LEU A 194 -11.97 -2.08 13.32
CA LEU A 194 -12.40 -3.30 12.65
C LEU A 194 -11.74 -4.57 13.21
N PHE A 195 -10.55 -4.47 13.82
CA PHE A 195 -9.88 -5.59 14.46
C PHE A 195 -10.57 -6.11 15.73
N ARG A 196 -11.55 -5.38 16.26
CA ARG A 196 -12.44 -5.88 17.33
C ARG A 196 -13.49 -6.85 16.81
N LEU A 197 -13.86 -6.74 15.55
CA LEU A 197 -14.93 -7.52 14.92
C LEU A 197 -14.37 -8.68 14.09
N ILE A 198 -13.25 -8.44 13.40
CA ILE A 198 -12.63 -9.38 12.45
C ILE A 198 -11.14 -9.44 12.76
N ARG A 199 -10.60 -10.65 12.89
CA ARG A 199 -9.16 -10.83 13.19
C ARG A 199 -8.25 -10.28 12.09
N GLN A 200 -8.66 -10.38 10.83
CA GLN A 200 -7.89 -9.97 9.65
C GLN A 200 -8.75 -9.12 8.70
N PRO A 201 -9.17 -7.91 9.12
CA PRO A 201 -10.10 -7.09 8.32
C PRO A 201 -9.50 -6.65 6.98
N ILE A 202 -8.18 -6.50 6.87
CA ILE A 202 -7.50 -6.13 5.62
C ILE A 202 -7.71 -7.23 4.57
N TYR A 203 -7.54 -8.52 4.92
CA TYR A 203 -7.73 -9.62 3.98
C TYR A 203 -9.19 -9.78 3.55
N VAL A 204 -10.13 -9.61 4.48
CA VAL A 204 -11.56 -9.62 4.15
C VAL A 204 -11.91 -8.49 3.20
N ALA A 205 -11.42 -7.27 3.48
CA ALA A 205 -11.67 -6.11 2.63
C ALA A 205 -11.06 -6.30 1.22
N PHE A 206 -9.84 -6.84 1.10
CA PHE A 206 -9.24 -7.16 -0.19
C PHE A 206 -10.05 -8.22 -0.94
N ALA A 207 -10.54 -9.27 -0.29
CA ALA A 207 -11.40 -10.25 -0.91
C ALA A 207 -12.68 -9.60 -1.46
N LEU A 208 -13.29 -8.69 -0.71
CA LEU A 208 -14.47 -7.95 -1.17
C LEU A 208 -14.17 -7.05 -2.38
N THR A 209 -13.03 -6.35 -2.41
CA THR A 209 -12.64 -5.53 -3.58
C THR A 209 -12.40 -6.38 -4.82
N LEU A 210 -12.00 -7.64 -4.67
CA LEU A 210 -11.76 -8.56 -5.77
C LEU A 210 -13.06 -9.16 -6.33
N TRP A 211 -14.03 -9.47 -5.46
CA TRP A 211 -15.26 -10.18 -5.84
C TRP A 211 -16.43 -9.26 -6.17
N MET A 212 -16.46 -8.04 -5.63
CA MET A 212 -17.54 -7.07 -5.86
C MET A 212 -17.25 -6.21 -7.09
N VAL A 213 -17.03 -6.83 -8.24
CA VAL A 213 -16.73 -6.13 -9.51
C VAL A 213 -17.77 -6.48 -10.57
N PRO A 214 -18.14 -5.50 -11.43
CA PRO A 214 -19.15 -5.73 -12.45
C PRO A 214 -18.61 -6.42 -13.74
N VAL A 215 -17.29 -6.57 -13.83
CA VAL A 215 -16.61 -7.20 -14.98
C VAL A 215 -15.58 -8.19 -14.51
#